data_1bd1f35d914c09fdf50af17df9f30036
#
_entry.id   1bd1f35d914c09fdf50af17df9f30036
#
_cell.length_a   1.000
_cell.length_b   1.000
_cell.length_c   1.000
_cell.angle_alpha   90.00
_cell.angle_beta   90.00
_cell.angle_gamma   90.00
#
_symmetry.space_group_name_H-M   'P 1'
#
loop_
_entity.id
_entity.type
_entity.pdbx_description
1 polymer ?
#
loop_
_entity_poly.entity_id
_entity_poly.type
_entity_poly.pdbx_seq_one_letter_code
_entity_poly.pdbx_strand_id
1 'polypeptide(L)'
;MPVYRVLRAEGDFPFHVVDREGLPHPELTLYACMSVRHHASLTARAYTREVVSFASWATDHPVVIRQGWQLLGPPAQVRALLAFFLASEMKCIVALGRDRGGFETRRIEPTWQTGRRLERLLAALRSFYTVLHEHGHYHHGNPMDADGARRYIEEERRRQLRAFVDAHGRMPMPADSGVDGVREIRLSASYFRLKGNQWLPEILDEPALMNKVMSAGEQWGWTLRETALVRILFDSGCRVHEACQLSVADWVQSGFMREMLAISKGSHGRRVKRLFITDRTAKVLRRYVDEQRARLDPRGYGLSELAELPVEALHRIPLFLTRRGTSMNPDHFRRDYWAPALNAAGLQVRCHQVRHWFVTQALNDIHQRARSAEELLSLRGALRELMAWKSDMLPIYDQAICRHNLPELAHRIHARIEREHRHDRARRSQPAPRPESLTESQQMLDEMLKP
;
A
#
# COMPACT_ATOMS: atom_id res chain seq x y z
N MET A 1 -24.60 -20.73 13.92
CA MET A 1 -24.50 -19.29 14.25
C MET A 1 -23.17 -19.06 14.95
N PRO A 2 -22.50 -17.89 14.80
CA PRO A 2 -21.26 -17.63 15.51
C PRO A 2 -21.48 -17.68 17.04
N VAL A 3 -20.48 -18.18 17.77
CA VAL A 3 -20.54 -18.24 19.25
C VAL A 3 -20.61 -16.84 19.85
N TYR A 4 -19.80 -15.92 19.30
CA TYR A 4 -19.71 -14.55 19.79
C TYR A 4 -20.24 -13.53 18.79
N ARG A 5 -20.86 -12.47 19.29
CA ARG A 5 -21.40 -11.33 18.52
C ARG A 5 -20.89 -10.03 19.08
N VAL A 6 -20.59 -9.08 18.20
CA VAL A 6 -20.20 -7.71 18.58
C VAL A 6 -21.44 -6.83 18.60
N LEU A 7 -21.78 -6.31 19.76
CA LEU A 7 -22.84 -5.33 19.96
C LEU A 7 -22.21 -3.94 20.09
N ARG A 8 -22.89 -2.94 19.54
CA ARG A 8 -22.53 -1.55 19.74
C ARG A 8 -23.29 -1.03 20.96
N ALA A 9 -22.57 -0.36 21.85
CA ALA A 9 -23.14 0.28 23.04
C ALA A 9 -22.88 1.78 23.02
N GLU A 10 -23.64 2.52 23.77
CA GLU A 10 -23.42 3.94 24.07
C GLU A 10 -22.57 4.05 25.35
N GLY A 11 -21.70 5.06 25.43
CA GLY A 11 -20.85 5.33 26.58
C GLY A 11 -19.37 4.98 26.38
N ASP A 12 -18.64 4.83 27.49
CA ASP A 12 -17.18 4.66 27.52
C ASP A 12 -16.69 3.34 26.91
N PHE A 13 -17.57 2.34 26.83
CA PHE A 13 -17.31 1.03 26.23
C PHE A 13 -18.16 0.85 24.96
N PRO A 14 -17.70 1.36 23.82
CA PRO A 14 -18.49 1.44 22.59
C PRO A 14 -18.83 0.09 21.95
N PHE A 15 -18.21 -1.01 22.44
CA PHE A 15 -18.43 -2.36 21.92
C PHE A 15 -18.49 -3.38 23.06
N HIS A 16 -19.44 -4.29 22.98
CA HIS A 16 -19.51 -5.49 23.79
C HIS A 16 -19.43 -6.72 22.88
N VAL A 17 -18.62 -7.68 23.26
CA VAL A 17 -18.60 -8.98 22.61
C VAL A 17 -19.34 -9.94 23.52
N VAL A 18 -20.48 -10.43 23.07
CA VAL A 18 -21.36 -11.30 23.85
C VAL A 18 -21.44 -12.69 23.24
N ASP A 19 -21.67 -13.70 24.08
CA ASP A 19 -21.94 -15.06 23.67
C ASP A 19 -23.38 -15.25 23.12
N ARG A 20 -23.80 -16.52 22.97
CA ARG A 20 -25.14 -16.90 22.50
C ARG A 20 -26.25 -16.52 23.49
N GLU A 21 -25.95 -16.52 24.78
CA GLU A 21 -26.86 -16.16 25.86
C GLU A 21 -26.91 -14.66 26.13
N GLY A 22 -26.06 -13.88 25.48
CA GLY A 22 -25.97 -12.43 25.62
C GLY A 22 -25.03 -11.98 26.75
N LEU A 23 -24.26 -12.92 27.32
CA LEU A 23 -23.30 -12.61 28.38
C LEU A 23 -22.01 -12.02 27.77
N PRO A 24 -21.46 -10.94 28.33
CA PRO A 24 -20.22 -10.35 27.84
C PRO A 24 -19.02 -11.29 28.05
N HIS A 25 -18.21 -11.46 26.99
CA HIS A 25 -16.89 -12.10 27.10
C HIS A 25 -15.86 -11.03 27.50
N PRO A 26 -15.27 -11.10 28.70
CA PRO A 26 -14.45 -9.99 29.23
C PRO A 26 -13.28 -9.60 28.32
N GLU A 27 -12.46 -10.56 27.91
CA GLU A 27 -11.22 -10.30 27.16
C GLU A 27 -11.51 -9.83 25.73
N LEU A 28 -12.53 -10.39 25.07
CA LEU A 28 -12.94 -9.96 23.74
C LEU A 28 -13.57 -8.57 23.78
N THR A 29 -14.34 -8.24 24.81
CA THR A 29 -14.92 -6.92 25.04
C THR A 29 -13.82 -5.89 25.32
N LEU A 30 -12.89 -6.19 26.24
CA LEU A 30 -11.72 -5.35 26.51
C LEU A 30 -10.96 -5.04 25.22
N TYR A 31 -10.64 -6.07 24.43
CA TYR A 31 -9.95 -5.87 23.16
C TYR A 31 -10.74 -5.01 22.18
N ALA A 32 -12.05 -5.24 22.02
CA ALA A 32 -12.89 -4.47 21.12
C ALA A 32 -12.87 -2.99 21.48
N CYS A 33 -12.94 -2.65 22.77
CA CYS A 33 -12.87 -1.27 23.25
C CYS A 33 -11.50 -0.65 23.12
N MET A 34 -10.44 -1.38 23.45
CA MET A 34 -9.06 -0.88 23.37
C MET A 34 -8.59 -0.73 21.92
N SER A 35 -9.03 -1.62 21.02
CA SER A 35 -8.65 -1.52 19.60
C SER A 35 -9.08 -0.21 18.95
N VAL A 36 -10.19 0.41 19.39
CA VAL A 36 -10.63 1.72 18.89
C VAL A 36 -9.72 2.85 19.36
N ARG A 37 -9.08 2.72 20.52
CA ARG A 37 -8.12 3.72 21.04
C ARG A 37 -6.78 3.63 20.31
N HIS A 38 -6.37 2.42 19.91
CA HIS A 38 -5.05 2.17 19.28
C HIS A 38 -5.08 2.23 17.75
N HIS A 39 -6.23 2.04 17.12
CA HIS A 39 -6.37 1.96 15.65
C HIS A 39 -7.44 2.91 15.11
N ALA A 40 -7.31 3.28 13.84
CA ALA A 40 -8.40 3.94 13.14
C ALA A 40 -9.66 3.06 13.15
N SER A 41 -10.84 3.67 13.26
CA SER A 41 -12.11 2.96 13.55
C SER A 41 -12.41 1.79 12.58
N LEU A 42 -12.08 1.93 11.28
CA LEU A 42 -12.25 0.85 10.30
C LEU A 42 -11.28 -0.32 10.54
N THR A 43 -10.03 -0.02 10.92
CA THR A 43 -9.04 -1.04 11.29
C THR A 43 -9.44 -1.74 12.56
N ALA A 44 -9.86 -0.99 13.58
CA ALA A 44 -10.36 -1.56 14.84
C ALA A 44 -11.51 -2.53 14.61
N ARG A 45 -12.51 -2.13 13.81
CA ARG A 45 -13.64 -3.01 13.44
C ARG A 45 -13.20 -4.27 12.71
N ALA A 46 -12.27 -4.11 11.75
CA ALA A 46 -11.76 -5.24 10.99
C ALA A 46 -10.99 -6.21 11.90
N TYR A 47 -10.13 -5.71 12.77
CA TYR A 47 -9.35 -6.51 13.71
C TYR A 47 -10.25 -7.21 14.73
N THR A 48 -11.20 -6.50 15.34
CA THR A 48 -12.18 -7.10 16.26
C THR A 48 -12.95 -8.24 15.58
N ARG A 49 -13.38 -8.06 14.33
CA ARG A 49 -14.08 -9.10 13.58
C ARG A 49 -13.21 -10.35 13.35
N GLU A 50 -11.93 -10.18 12.98
CA GLU A 50 -11.02 -11.32 12.78
C GLU A 50 -10.79 -12.09 14.11
N VAL A 51 -10.57 -11.37 15.21
CA VAL A 51 -10.37 -11.99 16.55
C VAL A 51 -11.63 -12.71 17.01
N VAL A 52 -12.79 -12.08 16.92
CA VAL A 52 -14.09 -12.67 17.31
C VAL A 52 -14.43 -13.89 16.45
N SER A 53 -14.14 -13.83 15.14
CA SER A 53 -14.32 -14.97 14.23
C SER A 53 -13.44 -16.16 14.62
N PHE A 54 -12.15 -15.91 14.88
CA PHE A 54 -11.21 -16.93 15.35
C PHE A 54 -11.61 -17.51 16.70
N ALA A 55 -11.98 -16.67 17.68
CA ALA A 55 -12.45 -17.09 18.99
C ALA A 55 -13.73 -17.94 18.91
N SER A 56 -14.71 -17.51 18.10
CA SER A 56 -15.95 -18.27 17.88
C SER A 56 -15.69 -19.66 17.31
N TRP A 57 -14.78 -19.75 16.33
CA TRP A 57 -14.37 -21.03 15.77
C TRP A 57 -13.66 -21.90 16.80
N ALA A 58 -12.72 -21.33 17.55
CA ALA A 58 -11.95 -22.06 18.57
C ALA A 58 -12.84 -22.63 19.68
N THR A 59 -13.88 -21.91 20.08
CA THR A 59 -14.80 -22.35 21.15
C THR A 59 -15.72 -23.49 20.69
N ASP A 60 -16.13 -23.52 19.42
CA ASP A 60 -17.14 -24.50 18.93
C ASP A 60 -16.51 -25.67 18.16
N HIS A 61 -15.21 -25.64 17.86
CA HIS A 61 -14.62 -26.65 17.00
C HIS A 61 -14.33 -27.96 17.75
N PRO A 62 -14.89 -29.14 17.34
CA PRO A 62 -14.81 -30.39 18.09
C PRO A 62 -13.38 -30.86 18.39
N VAL A 63 -12.44 -30.64 17.44
CA VAL A 63 -11.04 -31.02 17.65
C VAL A 63 -10.39 -30.13 18.70
N VAL A 64 -10.67 -28.84 18.72
CA VAL A 64 -10.13 -27.87 19.68
C VAL A 64 -10.60 -28.25 21.09
N ILE A 65 -11.90 -28.55 21.25
CA ILE A 65 -12.50 -28.99 22.52
C ILE A 65 -11.84 -30.27 22.98
N ARG A 66 -11.71 -31.26 22.10
CA ARG A 66 -11.11 -32.58 22.45
C ARG A 66 -9.64 -32.47 22.86
N GLN A 67 -8.89 -31.56 22.23
CA GLN A 67 -7.48 -31.29 22.55
C GLN A 67 -7.31 -30.41 23.81
N GLY A 68 -8.37 -29.86 24.36
CA GLY A 68 -8.32 -28.92 25.47
C GLY A 68 -7.59 -27.62 25.17
N TRP A 69 -7.52 -27.22 23.88
CA TRP A 69 -6.85 -25.97 23.50
C TRP A 69 -7.70 -24.78 23.88
N GLN A 70 -7.05 -23.80 24.50
CA GLN A 70 -7.69 -22.56 24.97
C GLN A 70 -7.14 -21.35 24.28
N LEU A 71 -7.99 -20.36 24.01
CA LEU A 71 -7.63 -19.09 23.41
C LEU A 71 -6.58 -18.33 24.24
N LEU A 72 -6.66 -18.45 25.57
CA LEU A 72 -5.75 -17.80 26.51
C LEU A 72 -4.72 -18.78 27.12
N GLY A 73 -4.51 -19.94 26.49
CA GLY A 73 -3.51 -20.91 26.89
C GLY A 73 -2.07 -20.44 26.69
N PRO A 74 -1.08 -21.25 27.10
CA PRO A 74 0.33 -20.94 26.88
C PRO A 74 0.66 -20.71 25.39
N PRO A 75 1.70 -19.94 25.04
CA PRO A 75 2.05 -19.60 23.66
C PRO A 75 2.15 -20.80 22.71
N ALA A 76 2.72 -21.91 23.16
CA ALA A 76 2.83 -23.14 22.36
C ALA A 76 1.45 -23.70 21.98
N GLN A 77 0.50 -23.69 22.92
CA GLN A 77 -0.87 -24.15 22.69
C GLN A 77 -1.61 -23.23 21.72
N VAL A 78 -1.52 -21.92 21.92
CA VAL A 78 -2.13 -20.92 21.02
C VAL A 78 -1.53 -21.03 19.61
N ARG A 79 -0.24 -21.24 19.48
CA ARG A 79 0.42 -21.47 18.19
C ARG A 79 -0.08 -22.73 17.49
N ALA A 80 -0.28 -23.82 18.24
CA ALA A 80 -0.86 -25.04 17.69
C ALA A 80 -2.31 -24.83 17.24
N LEU A 81 -3.12 -24.18 18.07
CA LEU A 81 -4.50 -23.80 17.77
C LEU A 81 -4.58 -22.95 16.48
N LEU A 82 -3.76 -21.91 16.37
CA LEU A 82 -3.75 -21.05 15.18
C LEU A 82 -3.22 -21.78 13.95
N ALA A 83 -2.19 -22.62 14.08
CA ALA A 83 -1.69 -23.42 12.97
C ALA A 83 -2.77 -24.36 12.43
N PHE A 84 -3.54 -24.98 13.33
CA PHE A 84 -4.68 -25.82 12.96
C PHE A 84 -5.80 -25.02 12.27
N PHE A 85 -6.16 -23.84 12.79
CA PHE A 85 -7.12 -22.94 12.14
C PHE A 85 -6.68 -22.54 10.72
N LEU A 86 -5.42 -22.17 10.57
CA LEU A 86 -4.87 -21.77 9.26
C LEU A 86 -4.91 -22.93 8.25
N ALA A 87 -4.64 -24.15 8.71
CA ALA A 87 -4.67 -25.34 7.85
C ALA A 87 -6.10 -25.79 7.54
N SER A 88 -6.98 -25.91 8.56
CA SER A 88 -8.32 -26.47 8.42
C SER A 88 -9.32 -25.52 7.78
N GLU A 89 -9.38 -24.27 8.30
CA GLU A 89 -10.38 -23.27 7.87
C GLU A 89 -9.88 -22.37 6.73
N MET A 90 -8.63 -21.93 6.84
CA MET A 90 -8.05 -21.01 5.88
C MET A 90 -7.40 -21.73 4.69
N LYS A 91 -7.36 -23.08 4.74
CA LYS A 91 -6.76 -23.93 3.69
C LYS A 91 -5.34 -23.54 3.33
N CYS A 92 -4.54 -23.14 4.33
CA CYS A 92 -3.15 -22.78 4.15
C CYS A 92 -2.23 -23.98 4.35
N ILE A 93 -1.10 -23.99 3.66
CA ILE A 93 0.00 -24.89 4.00
C ILE A 93 0.80 -24.23 5.11
N VAL A 94 0.94 -24.90 6.27
CA VAL A 94 1.66 -24.41 7.45
C VAL A 94 2.85 -25.31 7.71
N ALA A 95 4.05 -24.84 7.40
CA ALA A 95 5.29 -25.61 7.56
C ALA A 95 6.19 -25.04 8.65
N LEU A 96 6.90 -25.91 9.36
CA LEU A 96 7.98 -25.53 10.26
C LEU A 96 9.10 -24.83 9.48
N GLY A 97 9.70 -23.82 10.08
CA GLY A 97 10.83 -23.12 9.54
C GLY A 97 11.67 -22.47 10.64
N ARG A 98 12.83 -21.98 10.25
CA ARG A 98 13.66 -21.13 11.10
C ARG A 98 13.90 -19.80 10.39
N ASP A 99 14.05 -18.75 11.18
CA ASP A 99 14.43 -17.44 10.62
C ASP A 99 15.96 -17.28 10.50
N ARG A 100 16.38 -16.09 10.06
CA ARG A 100 17.81 -15.75 9.93
C ARG A 100 18.56 -15.74 11.26
N GLY A 101 17.86 -15.58 12.39
CA GLY A 101 18.39 -15.67 13.75
C GLY A 101 18.32 -17.08 14.33
N GLY A 102 17.88 -18.09 13.56
CA GLY A 102 17.74 -19.48 14.01
C GLY A 102 16.48 -19.75 14.83
N PHE A 103 15.61 -18.77 15.07
CA PHE A 103 14.39 -18.92 15.85
C PHE A 103 13.34 -19.76 15.12
N GLU A 104 12.65 -20.62 15.86
CA GLU A 104 11.54 -21.39 15.29
C GLU A 104 10.42 -20.47 14.82
N THR A 105 9.95 -20.74 13.63
CA THR A 105 8.85 -20.00 12.99
C THR A 105 7.95 -20.95 12.22
N ARG A 106 6.74 -20.52 11.89
CA ARG A 106 5.86 -21.22 10.96
C ARG A 106 5.75 -20.42 9.68
N ARG A 107 6.05 -21.06 8.56
CA ARG A 107 5.84 -20.52 7.23
C ARG A 107 4.43 -20.85 6.77
N ILE A 108 3.67 -19.83 6.38
CA ILE A 108 2.32 -19.97 5.87
C ILE A 108 2.34 -19.72 4.37
N GLU A 109 1.81 -20.64 3.59
CA GLU A 109 1.61 -20.52 2.16
C GLU A 109 0.11 -20.53 1.88
N PRO A 110 -0.49 -19.38 1.45
CA PRO A 110 -1.90 -19.31 1.13
C PRO A 110 -2.19 -20.05 -0.17
N THR A 111 -3.25 -20.88 -0.18
CA THR A 111 -3.67 -21.60 -1.37
C THR A 111 -4.88 -20.95 -2.05
N TRP A 112 -5.87 -20.50 -1.25
CA TRP A 112 -7.14 -19.96 -1.73
C TRP A 112 -7.41 -18.54 -1.25
N GLN A 113 -6.80 -18.13 -0.14
CA GLN A 113 -7.05 -16.84 0.49
C GLN A 113 -6.06 -15.80 -0.06
N THR A 114 -6.53 -14.57 -0.16
CA THR A 114 -5.62 -13.46 -0.42
C THR A 114 -4.70 -13.27 0.77
N GLY A 115 -3.41 -13.10 0.52
CA GLY A 115 -2.43 -12.82 1.58
C GLY A 115 -2.85 -11.68 2.51
N ARG A 116 -3.60 -10.69 2.01
CA ARG A 116 -4.14 -9.56 2.80
C ARG A 116 -5.07 -9.96 3.93
N ARG A 117 -5.90 -11.00 3.76
CA ARG A 117 -6.77 -11.48 4.83
C ARG A 117 -5.94 -12.15 5.92
N LEU A 118 -4.96 -12.95 5.53
CA LEU A 118 -4.04 -13.60 6.46
C LEU A 118 -3.18 -12.59 7.24
N GLU A 119 -2.61 -11.60 6.55
CA GLU A 119 -1.88 -10.50 7.21
C GLU A 119 -2.74 -9.78 8.23
N ARG A 120 -3.99 -9.47 7.87
CA ARG A 120 -4.93 -8.80 8.77
C ARG A 120 -5.25 -9.66 9.98
N LEU A 121 -5.52 -10.96 9.80
CA LEU A 121 -5.76 -11.90 10.90
C LEU A 121 -4.55 -11.97 11.83
N LEU A 122 -3.36 -12.19 11.29
CA LEU A 122 -2.13 -12.29 12.10
C LEU A 122 -1.82 -10.98 12.85
N ALA A 123 -2.05 -9.83 12.20
CA ALA A 123 -1.90 -8.52 12.83
C ALA A 123 -2.95 -8.28 13.91
N ALA A 124 -4.21 -8.71 13.70
CA ALA A 124 -5.28 -8.59 14.66
C ALA A 124 -5.01 -9.46 15.91
N LEU A 125 -4.57 -10.71 15.71
CA LEU A 125 -4.22 -11.60 16.82
C LEU A 125 -3.00 -11.09 17.60
N ARG A 126 -1.99 -10.56 16.91
CA ARG A 126 -0.86 -9.93 17.60
C ARG A 126 -1.33 -8.76 18.46
N SER A 127 -2.16 -7.88 17.94
CA SER A 127 -2.75 -6.78 18.68
C SER A 127 -3.59 -7.25 19.86
N PHE A 128 -4.37 -8.32 19.68
CA PHE A 128 -5.20 -8.93 20.74
C PHE A 128 -4.35 -9.37 21.93
N TYR A 129 -3.34 -10.23 21.71
CA TYR A 129 -2.49 -10.69 22.80
C TYR A 129 -1.62 -9.60 23.41
N THR A 130 -1.23 -8.56 22.64
CA THR A 130 -0.53 -7.40 23.18
C THR A 130 -1.43 -6.63 24.14
N VAL A 131 -2.66 -6.31 23.74
CA VAL A 131 -3.62 -5.59 24.61
C VAL A 131 -3.93 -6.41 25.87
N LEU A 132 -4.19 -7.71 25.74
CA LEU A 132 -4.49 -8.53 26.92
C LEU A 132 -3.28 -8.63 27.88
N HIS A 133 -2.08 -8.69 27.35
CA HIS A 133 -0.86 -8.73 28.17
C HIS A 133 -0.65 -7.40 28.92
N GLU A 134 -0.82 -6.26 28.24
CA GLU A 134 -0.70 -4.92 28.81
C GLU A 134 -1.74 -4.65 29.91
N HIS A 135 -2.90 -5.30 29.84
CA HIS A 135 -3.97 -5.16 30.83
C HIS A 135 -4.05 -6.32 31.86
N GLY A 136 -3.06 -7.21 31.87
CA GLY A 136 -2.98 -8.27 32.86
C GLY A 136 -3.94 -9.46 32.65
N HIS A 137 -4.63 -9.53 31.52
CA HIS A 137 -5.53 -10.63 31.16
C HIS A 137 -4.83 -11.81 30.46
N TYR A 138 -3.56 -11.63 30.06
CA TYR A 138 -2.73 -12.67 29.47
C TYR A 138 -1.32 -12.59 30.05
N HIS A 139 -0.95 -13.60 30.84
CA HIS A 139 0.29 -13.58 31.63
C HIS A 139 1.51 -14.13 30.90
N HIS A 140 1.34 -14.61 29.67
CA HIS A 140 2.41 -15.17 28.87
C HIS A 140 2.94 -14.14 27.85
N GLY A 141 4.10 -14.43 27.25
CA GLY A 141 4.58 -13.68 26.09
C GLY A 141 3.64 -13.78 24.89
N ASN A 142 3.65 -12.78 24.01
CA ASN A 142 2.76 -12.78 22.86
C ASN A 142 3.01 -14.01 21.95
N PRO A 143 2.03 -14.90 21.74
CA PRO A 143 2.22 -16.12 20.96
C PRO A 143 2.52 -15.88 19.48
N MET A 144 2.25 -14.66 19.00
CA MET A 144 2.54 -14.25 17.62
C MET A 144 4.01 -13.88 17.40
N ASP A 145 4.81 -13.76 18.45
CA ASP A 145 6.24 -13.51 18.38
C ASP A 145 7.04 -14.82 18.55
N ALA A 146 8.14 -14.95 17.83
CA ALA A 146 9.09 -16.04 18.03
C ALA A 146 9.84 -15.83 19.36
N ASP A 147 10.07 -16.92 20.09
CA ASP A 147 10.67 -16.85 21.42
C ASP A 147 12.10 -16.28 21.34
N GLY A 148 12.38 -15.26 22.15
CA GLY A 148 13.68 -14.58 22.17
C GLY A 148 13.95 -13.62 21.01
N ALA A 149 13.16 -13.65 19.93
CA ALA A 149 13.45 -12.87 18.73
C ALA A 149 13.39 -11.35 18.95
N ARG A 150 12.49 -10.84 19.80
CA ARG A 150 12.45 -9.40 20.14
C ARG A 150 13.73 -8.94 20.81
N ARG A 151 14.19 -9.70 21.81
CA ARG A 151 15.43 -9.37 22.53
C ARG A 151 16.65 -9.37 21.60
N TYR A 152 16.74 -10.38 20.74
CA TYR A 152 17.80 -10.44 19.73
C TYR A 152 17.77 -9.25 18.78
N ILE A 153 16.61 -8.85 18.28
CA ILE A 153 16.44 -7.69 17.38
C ILE A 153 16.88 -6.41 18.06
N GLU A 154 16.51 -6.21 19.34
CA GLU A 154 16.91 -5.04 20.10
C GLU A 154 18.42 -5.00 20.36
N GLU A 155 19.03 -6.13 20.70
CA GLU A 155 20.47 -6.26 20.92
C GLU A 155 21.24 -5.99 19.61
N GLU A 156 20.81 -6.57 18.50
CA GLU A 156 21.42 -6.36 17.19
C GLU A 156 21.28 -4.91 16.72
N ARG A 157 20.13 -4.30 16.93
CA ARG A 157 19.92 -2.86 16.64
C ARG A 157 20.84 -1.98 17.47
N ARG A 158 21.03 -2.29 18.77
CA ARG A 158 21.98 -1.58 19.63
C ARG A 158 23.42 -1.75 19.15
N ARG A 159 23.79 -2.97 18.70
CA ARG A 159 25.13 -3.26 18.16
C ARG A 159 25.40 -2.44 16.90
N GLN A 160 24.46 -2.41 15.97
CA GLN A 160 24.61 -1.62 14.73
C GLN A 160 24.65 -0.12 15.00
N LEU A 161 23.84 0.37 15.92
CA LEU A 161 23.85 1.77 16.32
C LEU A 161 25.21 2.17 16.91
N ARG A 162 25.80 1.33 17.77
CA ARG A 162 27.15 1.55 18.31
C ARG A 162 28.19 1.57 17.19
N ALA A 163 28.20 0.57 16.33
CA ALA A 163 29.13 0.49 15.21
C ALA A 163 29.03 1.73 14.28
N PHE A 164 27.82 2.25 14.04
CA PHE A 164 27.62 3.47 13.27
C PHE A 164 28.20 4.70 13.99
N VAL A 165 27.92 4.84 15.29
CA VAL A 165 28.43 5.94 16.09
C VAL A 165 29.96 5.89 16.17
N ASP A 166 30.53 4.70 16.34
CA ASP A 166 31.98 4.49 16.38
C ASP A 166 32.67 4.88 15.05
N ALA A 167 32.00 4.57 13.93
CA ALA A 167 32.51 4.88 12.58
C ALA A 167 32.36 6.36 12.18
N HIS A 168 31.32 7.05 12.67
CA HIS A 168 30.94 8.38 12.17
C HIS A 168 30.95 9.47 13.24
N GLY A 169 31.20 9.13 14.51
CA GLY A 169 31.24 10.08 15.64
C GLY A 169 29.89 10.75 15.98
N ARG A 170 28.76 10.29 15.37
CA ARG A 170 27.44 10.87 15.58
C ARG A 170 26.32 9.82 15.44
N MET A 171 25.15 10.15 15.97
CA MET A 171 23.96 9.32 15.77
C MET A 171 23.48 9.36 14.30
N PRO A 172 22.96 8.23 13.77
CA PRO A 172 22.45 8.19 12.41
C PRO A 172 21.24 9.13 12.24
N MET A 173 21.28 9.93 11.19
CA MET A 173 20.17 10.77 10.77
C MET A 173 19.27 10.04 9.75
N PRO A 174 18.00 10.46 9.53
CA PRO A 174 17.14 9.85 8.53
C PRO A 174 17.73 9.81 7.11
N ALA A 175 18.64 10.74 6.78
CA ALA A 175 19.36 10.77 5.51
C ALA A 175 20.41 9.64 5.38
N ASP A 176 20.86 9.06 6.48
CA ASP A 176 21.89 8.02 6.49
C ASP A 176 21.35 6.62 6.18
N SER A 177 20.06 6.48 5.93
CA SER A 177 19.40 5.18 5.67
C SER A 177 19.86 4.48 4.36
N GLY A 178 20.69 5.12 3.55
CA GLY A 178 21.31 4.56 2.36
C GLY A 178 22.82 4.32 2.44
N VAL A 179 23.46 4.69 3.55
CA VAL A 179 24.90 4.49 3.76
C VAL A 179 25.14 3.06 4.26
N ASP A 180 26.17 2.38 3.76
CA ASP A 180 26.51 0.95 3.99
C ASP A 180 26.71 0.52 5.46
N GLY A 181 26.37 1.30 6.44
CA GLY A 181 26.49 0.99 7.87
C GLY A 181 25.17 0.81 8.63
N VAL A 182 24.05 1.28 8.08
CA VAL A 182 22.71 1.11 8.70
C VAL A 182 21.80 0.36 7.74
N ARG A 183 22.11 -0.88 7.48
CA ARG A 183 21.11 -1.80 6.90
C ARG A 183 19.96 -1.90 7.89
N GLU A 184 18.81 -1.36 7.52
CA GLU A 184 17.56 -1.62 8.24
C GLU A 184 17.39 -3.15 8.30
N ILE A 185 17.77 -3.77 9.42
CA ILE A 185 17.58 -5.20 9.60
C ILE A 185 16.07 -5.40 9.70
N ARG A 186 15.47 -5.82 8.59
CA ARG A 186 14.07 -6.28 8.55
C ARG A 186 13.97 -7.65 9.24
N LEU A 187 14.44 -7.73 10.48
CA LEU A 187 14.20 -8.87 11.34
C LEU A 187 12.78 -8.71 11.89
N SER A 188 11.92 -9.64 11.54
CA SER A 188 10.58 -9.71 12.10
C SER A 188 10.57 -10.68 13.27
N ALA A 189 10.10 -10.23 14.42
CA ALA A 189 9.86 -11.12 15.56
C ALA A 189 8.70 -12.09 15.34
N SER A 190 8.04 -12.06 14.18
CA SER A 190 6.86 -12.88 13.90
C SER A 190 7.15 -14.38 13.91
N TYR A 191 6.41 -15.14 14.72
CA TYR A 191 6.39 -16.59 14.67
C TYR A 191 5.73 -17.12 13.38
N PHE A 192 4.62 -16.53 12.96
CA PHE A 192 3.94 -16.86 11.70
C PHE A 192 4.39 -15.92 10.59
N ARG A 193 4.88 -16.49 9.47
CA ARG A 193 5.44 -15.75 8.32
C ARG A 193 4.78 -16.18 7.04
N LEU A 194 4.21 -15.24 6.31
CA LEU A 194 3.64 -15.50 4.98
C LEU A 194 4.74 -15.66 3.94
N LYS A 195 4.71 -16.78 3.19
CA LYS A 195 5.61 -17.04 2.07
C LYS A 195 5.12 -16.25 0.85
N GLY A 196 6.04 -15.53 0.22
CA GLY A 196 5.78 -14.88 -1.07
C GLY A 196 4.82 -13.69 -1.04
N ASN A 197 4.44 -13.20 0.15
CA ASN A 197 3.44 -12.14 0.27
C ASN A 197 4.05 -10.75 0.45
N GLN A 198 5.02 -10.39 -0.41
CA GLN A 198 5.35 -8.99 -0.56
C GLN A 198 4.26 -8.34 -1.40
N TRP A 199 3.43 -7.48 -0.77
CA TRP A 199 2.49 -6.66 -1.51
C TRP A 199 3.26 -5.75 -2.47
N LEU A 200 2.90 -5.81 -3.73
CA LEU A 200 3.38 -4.89 -4.74
C LEU A 200 2.20 -4.08 -5.26
N PRO A 201 2.38 -2.78 -5.49
CA PRO A 201 1.38 -1.98 -6.18
C PRO A 201 1.15 -2.54 -7.58
N GLU A 202 -0.08 -2.52 -8.03
CA GLU A 202 -0.42 -2.78 -9.41
C GLU A 202 0.06 -1.58 -10.24
N ILE A 203 0.94 -1.84 -11.19
CA ILE A 203 1.48 -0.79 -12.06
C ILE A 203 0.48 -0.50 -13.16
N LEU A 204 0.06 0.75 -13.23
CA LEU A 204 -0.76 1.29 -14.30
C LEU A 204 0.11 2.28 -15.09
N ASP A 205 0.74 1.77 -16.14
CA ASP A 205 1.60 2.57 -17.02
C ASP A 205 0.85 2.93 -18.31
N GLU A 206 -0.28 3.61 -18.14
CA GLU A 206 -1.07 4.12 -19.25
C GLU A 206 -1.16 5.65 -19.17
N PRO A 207 -0.41 6.41 -19.99
CA PRO A 207 -0.43 7.88 -19.97
C PRO A 207 -1.83 8.47 -20.18
N ALA A 208 -2.66 7.85 -21.02
CA ALA A 208 -4.01 8.29 -21.33
C ALA A 208 -5.08 7.93 -20.27
N LEU A 209 -4.70 7.27 -19.16
CA LEU A 209 -5.65 6.77 -18.16
C LEU A 209 -6.58 7.87 -17.64
N MET A 210 -6.04 9.06 -17.35
CA MET A 210 -6.86 10.19 -16.89
C MET A 210 -7.94 10.56 -17.90
N ASN A 211 -7.60 10.66 -19.18
CA ASN A 211 -8.57 10.99 -20.23
C ASN A 211 -9.65 9.92 -20.37
N LYS A 212 -9.28 8.64 -20.32
CA LYS A 212 -10.25 7.52 -20.37
C LYS A 212 -11.23 7.58 -19.20
N VAL A 213 -10.73 7.80 -17.98
CA VAL A 213 -11.55 7.91 -16.78
C VAL A 213 -12.47 9.14 -16.85
N MET A 214 -11.96 10.28 -17.32
CA MET A 214 -12.76 11.50 -17.47
C MET A 214 -13.86 11.33 -18.52
N SER A 215 -13.58 10.70 -19.66
CA SER A 215 -14.57 10.41 -20.70
C SER A 215 -15.65 9.44 -20.20
N ALA A 216 -15.25 8.40 -19.46
CA ALA A 216 -16.21 7.49 -18.84
C ALA A 216 -17.14 8.22 -17.85
N GLY A 217 -16.59 9.11 -17.06
CA GLY A 217 -17.37 9.94 -16.14
C GLY A 217 -18.33 10.90 -16.83
N GLU A 218 -17.88 11.54 -17.89
CA GLU A 218 -18.68 12.44 -18.71
C GLU A 218 -19.87 11.69 -19.34
N GLN A 219 -19.63 10.52 -19.95
CA GLN A 219 -20.66 9.65 -20.51
C GLN A 219 -21.66 9.16 -19.46
N TRP A 220 -21.21 8.93 -18.22
CA TRP A 220 -22.06 8.53 -17.10
C TRP A 220 -22.85 9.69 -16.49
N GLY A 221 -22.50 10.95 -16.84
CA GLY A 221 -23.14 12.15 -16.34
C GLY A 221 -22.50 12.72 -15.05
N TRP A 222 -21.18 12.59 -14.89
CA TRP A 222 -20.48 13.30 -13.82
C TRP A 222 -20.69 14.81 -13.97
N THR A 223 -20.93 15.43 -12.83
CA THR A 223 -21.07 16.88 -12.73
C THR A 223 -19.71 17.54 -12.42
N LEU A 224 -19.69 18.86 -12.25
CA LEU A 224 -18.47 19.58 -11.85
C LEU A 224 -17.85 19.04 -10.56
N ARG A 225 -18.67 18.56 -9.63
CA ARG A 225 -18.25 17.96 -8.37
C ARG A 225 -17.38 16.71 -8.57
N GLU A 226 -17.88 15.71 -9.27
CA GLU A 226 -17.16 14.47 -9.53
C GLU A 226 -15.93 14.74 -10.38
N THR A 227 -16.08 15.58 -11.39
CA THR A 227 -14.99 16.03 -12.27
C THR A 227 -13.86 16.69 -11.48
N ALA A 228 -14.17 17.62 -10.56
CA ALA A 228 -13.17 18.30 -9.73
C ALA A 228 -12.47 17.30 -8.79
N LEU A 229 -13.25 16.44 -8.12
CA LEU A 229 -12.70 15.44 -7.20
C LEU A 229 -11.76 14.46 -7.91
N VAL A 230 -12.16 13.93 -9.06
CA VAL A 230 -11.33 13.00 -9.85
C VAL A 230 -10.05 13.67 -10.35
N ARG A 231 -10.14 14.92 -10.82
CA ARG A 231 -8.96 15.67 -11.24
C ARG A 231 -7.96 15.85 -10.10
N ILE A 232 -8.43 16.16 -8.88
CA ILE A 232 -7.56 16.26 -7.70
C ILE A 232 -6.84 14.92 -7.44
N LEU A 233 -7.52 13.77 -7.60
CA LEU A 233 -6.90 12.47 -7.43
C LEU A 233 -5.76 12.25 -8.44
N PHE A 234 -5.96 12.60 -9.71
CA PHE A 234 -4.95 12.43 -10.76
C PHE A 234 -3.81 13.45 -10.63
N ASP A 235 -4.10 14.70 -10.33
CA ASP A 235 -3.09 15.77 -10.23
C ASP A 235 -2.15 15.58 -9.04
N SER A 236 -2.64 15.03 -7.91
CA SER A 236 -1.89 14.98 -6.65
C SER A 236 -1.55 13.58 -6.15
N GLY A 237 -2.10 12.54 -6.77
CA GLY A 237 -1.97 11.17 -6.29
C GLY A 237 -2.50 10.97 -4.86
N CYS A 238 -3.37 11.86 -4.36
CA CYS A 238 -3.94 11.74 -3.02
C CYS A 238 -4.91 10.55 -2.91
N ARG A 239 -5.19 10.13 -1.68
CA ARG A 239 -6.23 9.11 -1.46
C ARG A 239 -7.60 9.75 -1.58
N VAL A 240 -8.59 9.01 -2.09
CA VAL A 240 -9.97 9.49 -2.20
C VAL A 240 -10.52 9.99 -0.86
N HIS A 241 -10.10 9.39 0.25
CA HIS A 241 -10.46 9.84 1.60
C HIS A 241 -9.88 11.24 1.90
N GLU A 242 -8.64 11.50 1.50
CA GLU A 242 -7.99 12.81 1.67
C GLU A 242 -8.72 13.88 0.86
N ALA A 243 -9.06 13.59 -0.40
CA ALA A 243 -9.81 14.52 -1.25
C ALA A 243 -11.25 14.78 -0.76
N CYS A 244 -11.98 13.74 -0.35
CA CYS A 244 -13.36 13.90 0.13
C CYS A 244 -13.45 14.66 1.46
N GLN A 245 -12.39 14.65 2.27
CA GLN A 245 -12.36 15.33 3.58
C GLN A 245 -11.81 16.75 3.53
N LEU A 246 -11.47 17.27 2.35
CA LEU A 246 -11.06 18.67 2.21
C LEU A 246 -12.17 19.59 2.71
N SER A 247 -11.77 20.57 3.53
CA SER A 247 -12.59 21.72 3.90
C SER A 247 -12.37 22.87 2.92
N VAL A 248 -13.23 23.86 2.97
CA VAL A 248 -13.03 25.09 2.19
C VAL A 248 -11.76 25.80 2.64
N ALA A 249 -11.44 25.80 3.94
CA ALA A 249 -10.21 26.38 4.47
C ALA A 249 -8.95 25.81 3.83
N ASP A 250 -8.92 24.50 3.56
CA ASP A 250 -7.74 23.82 2.98
C ASP A 250 -7.38 24.34 1.58
N TRP A 251 -8.35 24.94 0.88
CA TRP A 251 -8.14 25.55 -0.43
C TRP A 251 -8.00 27.07 -0.34
N VAL A 252 -8.78 27.74 0.51
CA VAL A 252 -8.73 29.21 0.69
C VAL A 252 -7.38 29.67 1.22
N GLN A 253 -6.74 28.91 2.13
CA GLN A 253 -5.41 29.22 2.66
C GLN A 253 -4.31 29.35 1.59
N SER A 254 -4.49 28.74 0.44
CA SER A 254 -3.62 28.89 -0.71
C SER A 254 -4.07 30.00 -1.69
N GLY A 255 -5.01 30.86 -1.30
CA GLY A 255 -5.57 31.90 -2.16
C GLY A 255 -6.37 31.35 -3.33
N PHE A 256 -7.04 30.21 -3.17
CA PHE A 256 -7.78 29.49 -4.23
C PHE A 256 -6.92 29.08 -5.43
N MET A 257 -5.62 28.91 -5.20
CA MET A 257 -4.64 28.61 -6.26
C MET A 257 -4.46 27.10 -6.49
N ARG A 258 -3.24 26.67 -6.72
CA ARG A 258 -2.88 25.31 -7.15
C ARG A 258 -2.47 24.40 -6.01
N GLU A 259 -2.55 24.87 -4.78
CA GLU A 259 -2.15 24.11 -3.60
C GLU A 259 -3.31 23.98 -2.63
N MET A 260 -3.42 22.83 -2.00
CA MET A 260 -4.37 22.57 -0.92
C MET A 260 -3.69 21.81 0.19
N LEU A 261 -4.16 21.96 1.41
CA LEU A 261 -3.70 21.24 2.57
C LEU A 261 -4.68 20.11 2.89
N ALA A 262 -4.20 18.87 2.96
CA ALA A 262 -5.03 17.73 3.31
C ALA A 262 -4.46 17.00 4.52
N ILE A 263 -5.33 16.43 5.34
CA ILE A 263 -4.92 15.58 6.46
C ILE A 263 -4.62 14.18 5.93
N SER A 264 -3.38 13.74 6.08
CA SER A 264 -2.96 12.41 5.65
C SER A 264 -3.69 11.33 6.44
N LYS A 265 -4.33 10.38 5.72
CA LYS A 265 -5.06 9.26 6.32
C LYS A 265 -4.18 8.46 7.28
N GLY A 266 -4.70 8.16 8.46
CA GLY A 266 -3.99 7.38 9.49
C GLY A 266 -2.96 8.16 10.29
N SER A 267 -2.94 9.50 10.16
CA SER A 267 -2.11 10.39 10.99
C SER A 267 -2.83 10.92 12.23
N HIS A 268 -4.10 10.57 12.43
CA HIS A 268 -4.95 11.11 13.51
C HIS A 268 -4.94 12.65 13.56
N GLY A 269 -4.98 13.30 12.40
CA GLY A 269 -4.94 14.77 12.29
C GLY A 269 -3.55 15.41 12.43
N ARG A 270 -2.49 14.62 12.67
CA ARG A 270 -1.15 15.13 12.99
C ARG A 270 -0.26 15.43 11.79
N ARG A 271 -0.61 14.92 10.60
CA ARG A 271 0.22 15.11 9.40
C ARG A 271 -0.56 15.80 8.31
N VAL A 272 -0.14 16.99 7.98
CA VAL A 272 -0.61 17.75 6.83
C VAL A 272 0.13 17.28 5.59
N LYS A 273 -0.59 17.12 4.50
CA LYS A 273 -0.07 16.80 3.16
C LYS A 273 -0.43 17.94 2.21
N ARG A 274 0.53 18.42 1.45
CA ARG A 274 0.28 19.38 0.36
C ARG A 274 -0.22 18.62 -0.86
N LEU A 275 -1.29 19.10 -1.47
CA LEU A 275 -1.84 18.62 -2.72
C LEU A 275 -1.65 19.70 -3.77
N PHE A 276 -0.91 19.40 -4.82
CA PHE A 276 -0.75 20.30 -5.95
C PHE A 276 -1.75 19.92 -7.04
N ILE A 277 -2.40 20.92 -7.62
CA ILE A 277 -3.38 20.74 -8.70
C ILE A 277 -3.01 21.61 -9.91
N THR A 278 -3.45 21.20 -11.09
CA THR A 278 -3.27 21.96 -12.33
C THR A 278 -4.21 23.17 -12.38
N ASP A 279 -3.88 24.17 -13.22
CA ASP A 279 -4.75 25.32 -13.48
C ASP A 279 -6.13 24.89 -13.98
N ARG A 280 -6.17 23.84 -14.81
CA ARG A 280 -7.43 23.31 -15.31
C ARG A 280 -8.28 22.75 -14.17
N THR A 281 -7.68 22.07 -13.22
CA THR A 281 -8.38 21.54 -12.04
C THR A 281 -8.86 22.68 -11.13
N ALA A 282 -8.03 23.69 -10.91
CA ALA A 282 -8.41 24.89 -10.14
C ALA A 282 -9.60 25.62 -10.77
N LYS A 283 -9.63 25.77 -12.11
CA LYS A 283 -10.77 26.34 -12.83
C LYS A 283 -12.05 25.53 -12.66
N VAL A 284 -11.96 24.20 -12.79
CA VAL A 284 -13.12 23.32 -12.59
C VAL A 284 -13.61 23.38 -11.14
N LEU A 285 -12.70 23.45 -10.19
CA LEU A 285 -13.04 23.53 -8.75
C LEU A 285 -13.74 24.86 -8.44
N ARG A 286 -13.27 25.98 -8.97
CA ARG A 286 -13.94 27.29 -8.83
C ARG A 286 -15.37 27.23 -9.37
N ARG A 287 -15.54 26.72 -10.59
CA ARG A 287 -16.87 26.57 -11.17
C ARG A 287 -17.76 25.65 -10.35
N TYR A 288 -17.21 24.56 -9.82
CA TYR A 288 -17.96 23.69 -8.92
C TYR A 288 -18.47 24.46 -7.69
N VAL A 289 -17.61 25.26 -7.06
CA VAL A 289 -18.00 26.00 -5.85
C VAL A 289 -19.07 27.06 -6.15
N ASP A 290 -18.93 27.81 -7.23
CA ASP A 290 -19.88 28.88 -7.57
C ASP A 290 -21.18 28.34 -8.17
N GLU A 291 -21.10 27.45 -9.15
CA GLU A 291 -22.27 27.05 -9.93
C GLU A 291 -23.06 25.91 -9.29
N GLN A 292 -22.38 24.98 -8.65
CA GLN A 292 -23.01 23.75 -8.17
C GLN A 292 -23.04 23.64 -6.63
N ARG A 293 -21.89 23.87 -5.97
CA ARG A 293 -21.80 23.73 -4.53
C ARG A 293 -22.65 24.75 -3.80
N ALA A 294 -22.69 25.99 -4.25
CA ALA A 294 -23.54 27.03 -3.70
C ALA A 294 -25.03 26.62 -3.65
N ARG A 295 -25.51 25.90 -4.67
CA ARG A 295 -26.89 25.35 -4.70
C ARG A 295 -27.12 24.17 -3.76
N LEU A 296 -26.04 23.46 -3.40
CA LEU A 296 -26.09 22.32 -2.49
C LEU A 296 -25.85 22.72 -1.03
N ASP A 297 -25.17 23.85 -0.80
CA ASP A 297 -24.95 24.38 0.55
C ASP A 297 -26.26 24.96 1.11
N PRO A 298 -26.73 24.49 2.28
CA PRO A 298 -27.93 25.04 2.89
C PRO A 298 -27.91 26.56 3.14
N ARG A 299 -26.71 27.15 3.15
CA ARG A 299 -26.47 28.59 3.33
C ARG A 299 -26.35 29.35 2.01
N GLY A 300 -26.22 28.64 0.90
CA GLY A 300 -26.06 29.22 -0.44
C GLY A 300 -24.70 29.88 -0.70
N TYR A 301 -23.66 29.56 0.08
CA TYR A 301 -22.36 30.21 -0.03
C TYR A 301 -21.59 29.83 -1.31
N GLY A 302 -21.35 30.82 -2.20
CA GLY A 302 -20.42 30.78 -3.31
C GLY A 302 -19.01 31.25 -2.89
N LEU A 303 -18.11 31.49 -3.87
CA LEU A 303 -16.73 31.91 -3.59
C LEU A 303 -16.63 33.25 -2.86
N SER A 304 -17.45 34.22 -3.23
CA SER A 304 -17.47 35.56 -2.62
C SER A 304 -17.79 35.49 -1.14
N GLU A 305 -18.88 34.82 -0.81
CA GLU A 305 -19.34 34.68 0.59
C GLU A 305 -18.34 33.84 1.41
N LEU A 306 -17.79 32.78 0.82
CA LEU A 306 -16.77 31.95 1.48
C LEU A 306 -15.47 32.73 1.73
N ALA A 307 -15.08 33.65 0.85
CA ALA A 307 -13.88 34.47 1.02
C ALA A 307 -13.98 35.46 2.20
N GLU A 308 -15.17 35.86 2.56
CA GLU A 308 -15.44 36.80 3.67
C GLU A 308 -15.50 36.10 5.06
N LEU A 309 -15.59 34.76 5.07
CA LEU A 309 -15.70 34.01 6.34
C LEU A 309 -14.34 33.87 7.03
N PRO A 310 -14.31 33.89 8.38
CA PRO A 310 -13.09 33.60 9.13
C PRO A 310 -12.64 32.16 8.89
N VAL A 311 -11.31 31.97 8.88
CA VAL A 311 -10.66 30.66 8.56
C VAL A 311 -11.18 29.53 9.46
N GLU A 312 -11.45 29.80 10.72
CA GLU A 312 -11.99 28.85 11.70
C GLU A 312 -13.38 28.32 11.30
N ALA A 313 -14.20 29.17 10.70
CA ALA A 313 -15.50 28.78 10.16
C ALA A 313 -15.33 27.92 8.90
N LEU A 314 -14.39 28.29 8.03
CA LEU A 314 -14.11 27.56 6.79
C LEU A 314 -13.59 26.14 7.02
N HIS A 315 -12.86 25.87 8.10
CA HIS A 315 -12.44 24.51 8.49
C HIS A 315 -13.61 23.57 8.76
N ARG A 316 -14.77 24.10 9.15
CA ARG A 316 -15.98 23.31 9.41
C ARG A 316 -16.85 23.12 8.17
N ILE A 317 -16.52 23.79 7.08
CA ILE A 317 -17.29 23.75 5.84
C ILE A 317 -16.63 22.75 4.87
N PRO A 318 -17.27 21.60 4.57
CA PRO A 318 -16.74 20.64 3.62
C PRO A 318 -16.64 21.25 2.21
N LEU A 319 -15.53 21.00 1.52
CA LEU A 319 -15.37 21.42 0.12
C LEU A 319 -16.33 20.66 -0.79
N PHE A 320 -16.43 19.34 -0.64
CA PHE A 320 -17.29 18.50 -1.47
C PHE A 320 -18.57 18.09 -0.73
N LEU A 321 -19.71 18.48 -1.29
CA LEU A 321 -21.03 18.21 -0.74
C LEU A 321 -21.76 17.12 -1.52
N THR A 322 -22.53 16.29 -0.83
CA THR A 322 -23.52 15.39 -1.45
C THR A 322 -24.71 16.20 -1.99
N ARG A 323 -25.63 15.56 -2.71
CA ARG A 323 -26.88 16.20 -3.15
C ARG A 323 -27.76 16.67 -1.98
N ARG A 324 -27.51 16.17 -0.77
CA ARG A 324 -28.23 16.55 0.46
C ARG A 324 -27.54 17.67 1.25
N GLY A 325 -26.48 18.28 0.71
CA GLY A 325 -25.72 19.33 1.39
C GLY A 325 -24.81 18.84 2.53
N THR A 326 -24.61 17.53 2.67
CA THR A 326 -23.71 16.93 3.66
C THR A 326 -22.33 16.65 3.06
N SER A 327 -21.30 16.48 3.90
CA SER A 327 -19.95 16.13 3.44
C SER A 327 -19.94 14.85 2.60
N MET A 328 -19.14 14.85 1.52
CA MET A 328 -18.96 13.69 0.66
C MET A 328 -18.22 12.57 1.39
N ASN A 329 -18.82 11.39 1.43
CA ASN A 329 -18.20 10.20 1.99
C ASN A 329 -17.42 9.44 0.90
N PRO A 330 -16.17 9.00 1.14
CA PRO A 330 -15.37 8.25 0.17
C PRO A 330 -16.02 6.94 -0.32
N ASP A 331 -16.76 6.24 0.53
CA ASP A 331 -17.45 5.00 0.14
C ASP A 331 -18.67 5.28 -0.75
N HIS A 332 -19.41 6.36 -0.42
CA HIS A 332 -20.49 6.87 -1.27
C HIS A 332 -19.96 7.26 -2.66
N PHE A 333 -18.86 8.04 -2.70
CA PHE A 333 -18.24 8.41 -3.98
C PHE A 333 -17.84 7.20 -4.82
N ARG A 334 -17.19 6.20 -4.19
CA ARG A 334 -16.74 4.99 -4.91
C ARG A 334 -17.91 4.16 -5.43
N ARG A 335 -18.95 3.97 -4.61
CA ARG A 335 -20.10 3.11 -4.94
C ARG A 335 -21.04 3.73 -5.95
N ASP A 336 -21.32 5.02 -5.80
CA ASP A 336 -22.44 5.66 -6.50
C ASP A 336 -22.00 6.49 -7.70
N TYR A 337 -20.70 6.83 -7.79
CA TYR A 337 -20.16 7.64 -8.90
C TYR A 337 -19.02 6.95 -9.65
N TRP A 338 -17.98 6.53 -8.92
CA TRP A 338 -16.77 5.99 -9.55
C TRP A 338 -17.01 4.63 -10.21
N ALA A 339 -17.45 3.63 -9.44
CA ALA A 339 -17.59 2.27 -9.95
C ALA A 339 -18.63 2.15 -11.06
N PRO A 340 -19.82 2.76 -10.99
CA PRO A 340 -20.80 2.69 -12.07
C PRO A 340 -20.29 3.29 -13.39
N ALA A 341 -19.64 4.46 -13.34
CA ALA A 341 -19.10 5.11 -14.55
C ALA A 341 -18.03 4.25 -15.24
N LEU A 342 -17.08 3.72 -14.45
CA LEU A 342 -15.99 2.93 -15.01
C LEU A 342 -16.47 1.55 -15.50
N ASN A 343 -17.37 0.90 -14.77
CA ASN A 343 -17.94 -0.38 -15.19
C ASN A 343 -18.72 -0.23 -16.50
N ALA A 344 -19.51 0.84 -16.66
CA ALA A 344 -20.23 1.13 -17.91
C ALA A 344 -19.27 1.32 -19.10
N ALA A 345 -18.09 1.88 -18.87
CA ALA A 345 -17.05 2.06 -19.88
C ALA A 345 -16.10 0.85 -20.02
N GLY A 346 -16.33 -0.25 -19.31
CA GLY A 346 -15.47 -1.45 -19.32
C GLY A 346 -14.09 -1.23 -18.67
N LEU A 347 -13.91 -0.17 -17.88
CA LEU A 347 -12.64 0.17 -17.24
C LEU A 347 -12.55 -0.45 -15.85
N GLN A 348 -11.57 -1.31 -15.63
CA GLN A 348 -11.32 -2.01 -14.37
C GLN A 348 -10.34 -1.23 -13.45
N VAL A 349 -10.63 0.04 -13.17
CA VAL A 349 -9.75 0.91 -12.39
C VAL A 349 -10.40 1.31 -11.06
N ARG A 350 -9.72 1.06 -9.95
CA ARG A 350 -10.15 1.49 -8.61
C ARG A 350 -9.56 2.85 -8.25
N CYS A 351 -10.26 3.68 -7.46
CA CYS A 351 -9.75 5.00 -7.03
C CYS A 351 -8.32 4.95 -6.44
N HIS A 352 -7.95 3.87 -5.74
CA HIS A 352 -6.61 3.75 -5.17
C HIS A 352 -5.52 3.52 -6.23
N GLN A 353 -5.88 2.93 -7.35
CA GLN A 353 -4.96 2.71 -8.47
C GLN A 353 -4.57 4.01 -9.18
N VAL A 354 -5.39 5.08 -9.11
CA VAL A 354 -5.01 6.43 -9.56
C VAL A 354 -3.74 6.91 -8.82
N ARG A 355 -3.64 6.63 -7.52
CA ARG A 355 -2.43 6.95 -6.76
C ARG A 355 -1.22 6.11 -7.22
N HIS A 356 -1.43 4.83 -7.55
CA HIS A 356 -0.34 4.00 -8.11
C HIS A 356 0.09 4.55 -9.48
N TRP A 357 -0.87 4.91 -10.34
CA TRP A 357 -0.60 5.57 -11.60
C TRP A 357 0.23 6.85 -11.42
N PHE A 358 -0.20 7.76 -10.54
CA PHE A 358 0.53 9.00 -10.26
C PHE A 358 1.99 8.75 -9.86
N VAL A 359 2.22 7.80 -8.93
CA VAL A 359 3.57 7.47 -8.48
C VAL A 359 4.39 6.83 -9.60
N THR A 360 3.80 5.97 -10.41
CA THR A 360 4.47 5.36 -11.56
C THR A 360 4.88 6.41 -12.58
N GLN A 361 3.97 7.32 -12.96
CA GLN A 361 4.28 8.42 -13.88
C GLN A 361 5.37 9.34 -13.32
N ALA A 362 5.29 9.68 -12.02
CA ALA A 362 6.32 10.50 -11.37
C ALA A 362 7.69 9.80 -11.34
N LEU A 363 7.75 8.51 -11.05
CA LEU A 363 9.01 7.76 -11.08
C LEU A 363 9.57 7.65 -12.50
N ASN A 364 8.74 7.40 -13.50
CA ASN A 364 9.16 7.38 -14.90
C ASN A 364 9.74 8.74 -15.32
N ASP A 365 9.07 9.85 -14.97
CA ASP A 365 9.54 11.21 -15.24
C ASP A 365 10.87 11.51 -14.51
N ILE A 366 10.99 11.15 -13.24
CA ILE A 366 12.23 11.29 -12.46
C ILE A 366 13.39 10.52 -13.12
N HIS A 367 13.16 9.25 -13.50
CA HIS A 367 14.19 8.43 -14.15
C HIS A 367 14.62 8.96 -15.52
N GLN A 368 13.69 9.59 -16.26
CA GLN A 368 14.01 10.17 -17.57
C GLN A 368 14.75 11.51 -17.47
N ARG A 369 14.47 12.31 -16.42
CA ARG A 369 14.99 13.69 -16.31
C ARG A 369 16.25 13.80 -15.46
N ALA A 370 16.45 12.91 -14.49
CA ALA A 370 17.61 12.99 -13.60
C ALA A 370 18.91 12.86 -14.39
N ARG A 371 19.78 13.86 -14.25
CA ARG A 371 21.07 13.96 -14.95
C ARG A 371 22.23 13.40 -14.13
N SER A 372 22.02 13.22 -12.82
CA SER A 372 22.99 12.68 -11.90
C SER A 372 22.33 11.78 -10.84
N ALA A 373 23.14 10.95 -10.18
CA ALA A 373 22.65 10.12 -9.07
C ALA A 373 22.16 10.98 -7.89
N GLU A 374 22.78 12.13 -7.66
CA GLU A 374 22.39 13.06 -6.61
C GLU A 374 21.02 13.70 -6.91
N GLU A 375 20.81 14.17 -8.14
CA GLU A 375 19.52 14.71 -8.58
C GLU A 375 18.42 13.65 -8.51
N LEU A 376 18.73 12.41 -8.91
CA LEU A 376 17.81 11.27 -8.79
C LEU A 376 17.37 11.05 -7.34
N LEU A 377 18.31 11.03 -6.39
CA LEU A 377 18.01 10.87 -4.96
C LEU A 377 17.19 12.03 -4.42
N SER A 378 17.51 13.28 -4.80
CA SER A 378 16.78 14.49 -4.40
C SER A 378 15.32 14.44 -4.87
N LEU A 379 15.08 14.16 -6.16
CA LEU A 379 13.74 14.07 -6.73
C LEU A 379 12.91 12.94 -6.13
N ARG A 380 13.53 11.80 -5.86
CA ARG A 380 12.89 10.67 -5.15
C ARG A 380 12.53 11.04 -3.70
N GLY A 381 13.40 11.81 -3.03
CA GLY A 381 13.11 12.38 -1.69
C GLY A 381 11.90 13.29 -1.73
N ALA A 382 11.83 14.21 -2.70
CA ALA A 382 10.69 15.10 -2.91
C ALA A 382 9.38 14.32 -3.18
N LEU A 383 9.43 13.26 -3.99
CA LEU A 383 8.26 12.40 -4.22
C LEU A 383 7.79 11.70 -2.93
N ARG A 384 8.71 11.22 -2.09
CA ARG A 384 8.38 10.62 -0.79
C ARG A 384 7.65 11.60 0.12
N GLU A 385 8.11 12.84 0.19
CA GLU A 385 7.46 13.91 0.96
C GLU A 385 6.10 14.28 0.38
N LEU A 386 6.02 14.49 -0.93
CA LEU A 386 4.77 14.78 -1.65
C LEU A 386 3.70 13.72 -1.35
N MET A 387 4.09 12.45 -1.31
CA MET A 387 3.18 11.35 -1.04
C MET A 387 2.88 11.16 0.46
N ALA A 388 3.57 11.88 1.35
CA ALA A 388 3.45 11.80 2.81
C ALA A 388 3.51 10.35 3.34
N TRP A 389 4.49 9.56 2.88
CA TRP A 389 4.68 8.18 3.33
C TRP A 389 5.32 8.13 4.71
N LYS A 390 4.81 7.23 5.58
CA LYS A 390 5.42 6.93 6.89
C LYS A 390 6.71 6.13 6.78
N SER A 391 6.73 5.18 5.83
CA SER A 391 7.86 4.30 5.52
C SER A 391 8.27 4.56 4.08
N ASP A 392 9.52 4.25 3.76
CA ASP A 392 9.97 4.35 2.38
C ASP A 392 9.25 3.29 1.52
N MET A 393 8.38 3.77 0.64
CA MET A 393 7.62 2.96 -0.29
C MET A 393 8.29 2.85 -1.67
N LEU A 394 9.30 3.67 -1.94
CA LEU A 394 9.96 3.71 -3.24
C LEU A 394 10.54 2.36 -3.67
N PRO A 395 11.25 1.59 -2.80
CA PRO A 395 11.78 0.28 -3.18
C PRO A 395 10.68 -0.71 -3.60
N ILE A 396 9.47 -0.58 -3.03
CA ILE A 396 8.32 -1.43 -3.37
C ILE A 396 7.79 -1.09 -4.76
N TYR A 397 7.73 0.20 -5.10
CA TYR A 397 7.35 0.64 -6.44
C TYR A 397 8.42 0.28 -7.48
N ASP A 398 9.71 0.45 -7.16
CA ASP A 398 10.81 0.03 -8.05
C ASP A 398 10.71 -1.46 -8.37
N GLN A 399 10.49 -2.30 -7.36
CA GLN A 399 10.32 -3.73 -7.56
C GLN A 399 9.07 -4.05 -8.40
N ALA A 400 7.97 -3.32 -8.21
CA ALA A 400 6.76 -3.51 -9.00
C ALA A 400 6.97 -3.10 -10.46
N ILE A 401 7.64 -1.97 -10.72
CA ILE A 401 8.01 -1.50 -12.07
C ILE A 401 8.95 -2.50 -12.73
N CYS A 402 10.00 -2.95 -12.03
CA CYS A 402 10.90 -3.97 -12.56
C CYS A 402 10.14 -5.25 -12.97
N ARG A 403 9.22 -5.74 -12.13
CA ARG A 403 8.41 -6.92 -12.47
C ARG A 403 7.47 -6.68 -13.65
N HIS A 404 6.88 -5.48 -13.73
CA HIS A 404 6.02 -5.10 -14.85
C HIS A 404 6.78 -5.13 -16.18
N ASN A 405 8.02 -4.67 -16.18
CA ASN A 405 8.86 -4.56 -17.39
C ASN A 405 9.58 -5.87 -17.76
N LEU A 406 9.56 -6.90 -16.89
CA LEU A 406 10.25 -8.19 -17.16
C LEU A 406 9.83 -8.85 -18.48
N PRO A 407 8.53 -8.95 -18.85
CA PRO A 407 8.12 -9.58 -20.09
C PRO A 407 8.66 -8.85 -21.32
N GLU A 408 8.65 -7.53 -21.32
CA GLU A 408 9.17 -6.72 -22.42
C GLU A 408 10.69 -6.85 -22.55
N LEU A 409 11.41 -6.82 -21.42
CA LEU A 409 12.86 -7.06 -21.41
C LEU A 409 13.20 -8.44 -21.97
N ALA A 410 12.50 -9.48 -21.52
CA ALA A 410 12.69 -10.84 -22.03
C ALA A 410 12.41 -10.90 -23.54
N HIS A 411 11.34 -10.27 -24.01
CA HIS A 411 11.03 -10.21 -25.45
C HIS A 411 12.11 -9.50 -26.26
N ARG A 412 12.66 -8.40 -25.77
CA ARG A 412 13.77 -7.69 -26.42
C ARG A 412 15.04 -8.54 -26.49
N ILE A 413 15.36 -9.28 -25.41
CA ILE A 413 16.50 -10.20 -25.37
C ILE A 413 16.30 -11.34 -26.39
N HIS A 414 15.12 -11.97 -26.39
CA HIS A 414 14.81 -13.03 -27.34
C HIS A 414 14.89 -12.56 -28.80
N ALA A 415 14.32 -11.38 -29.10
CA ALA A 415 14.38 -10.79 -30.44
C ALA A 415 15.85 -10.48 -30.88
N ARG A 416 16.72 -10.13 -29.92
CA ARG A 416 18.17 -9.96 -30.20
C ARG A 416 18.83 -11.30 -30.49
N ILE A 417 18.60 -12.31 -29.66
CA ILE A 417 19.15 -13.67 -29.86
C ILE A 417 18.71 -14.22 -31.21
N GLU A 418 17.44 -14.09 -31.56
CA GLU A 418 16.94 -14.56 -32.86
C GLU A 418 17.54 -13.81 -34.07
N ARG A 419 17.84 -12.51 -33.91
CA ARG A 419 18.57 -11.77 -34.96
C ARG A 419 19.98 -12.24 -35.12
N GLU A 420 20.71 -12.46 -34.02
CA GLU A 420 22.06 -12.98 -34.04
C GLU A 420 22.11 -14.39 -34.70
N HIS A 421 21.17 -15.27 -34.35
CA HIS A 421 21.04 -16.59 -35.02
C HIS A 421 20.73 -16.51 -36.50
N ARG A 422 19.91 -15.55 -36.93
CA ARG A 422 19.65 -15.33 -38.36
C ARG A 422 20.90 -14.84 -39.10
N HIS A 423 21.65 -13.94 -38.49
CA HIS A 423 22.93 -13.47 -39.07
C HIS A 423 23.96 -14.59 -39.19
N ASP A 424 24.07 -15.43 -38.16
CA ASP A 424 25.00 -16.59 -38.22
C ASP A 424 24.58 -17.62 -39.26
N ARG A 425 23.29 -17.90 -39.43
CA ARG A 425 22.79 -18.75 -40.51
C ARG A 425 23.10 -18.15 -41.90
N ALA A 426 22.88 -16.84 -42.06
CA ALA A 426 23.15 -16.14 -43.30
C ALA A 426 24.65 -16.15 -43.63
N ARG A 427 25.55 -16.01 -42.65
CA ARG A 427 26.99 -16.14 -42.81
C ARG A 427 27.42 -17.57 -43.20
N ARG A 428 26.84 -18.59 -42.59
CA ARG A 428 27.11 -20.00 -42.90
C ARG A 428 26.54 -20.41 -44.27
N SER A 429 25.54 -19.73 -44.77
CA SER A 429 24.89 -19.99 -46.08
C SER A 429 25.55 -19.20 -47.20
N GLN A 430 26.50 -18.28 -46.92
CA GLN A 430 27.32 -17.69 -47.97
C GLN A 430 28.29 -18.74 -48.44
N PRO A 431 28.33 -19.03 -49.74
CA PRO A 431 29.34 -19.94 -50.29
C PRO A 431 30.72 -19.40 -49.90
N ALA A 432 31.57 -20.29 -49.43
CA ALA A 432 32.96 -19.91 -49.12
C ALA A 432 33.48 -19.09 -50.30
N PRO A 433 34.16 -17.93 -50.07
CA PRO A 433 34.79 -17.22 -51.15
C PRO A 433 35.60 -18.23 -51.94
N ARG A 434 35.27 -18.37 -53.25
CA ARG A 434 36.09 -19.21 -54.12
C ARG A 434 37.51 -18.75 -53.87
N PRO A 435 38.46 -19.70 -53.57
CA PRO A 435 39.82 -19.30 -53.47
C PRO A 435 40.15 -18.61 -54.81
N GLU A 436 40.49 -17.32 -54.71
CA GLU A 436 41.01 -16.56 -55.85
C GLU A 436 42.05 -17.46 -56.50
N SER A 437 41.85 -17.71 -57.79
CA SER A 437 42.55 -18.73 -58.52
C SER A 437 44.04 -18.64 -58.23
N LEU A 438 44.62 -19.73 -57.80
CA LEU A 438 46.09 -19.88 -57.65
C LEU A 438 46.92 -19.41 -58.84
N THR A 439 46.27 -19.00 -59.91
CA THR A 439 46.81 -18.40 -61.12
C THR A 439 47.59 -17.13 -60.91
N GLU A 440 47.20 -16.20 -60.05
CA GLU A 440 47.95 -14.95 -59.85
C GLU A 440 49.21 -15.20 -58.98
N SER A 441 49.07 -15.98 -57.91
CA SER A 441 50.27 -16.35 -57.11
C SER A 441 51.25 -17.26 -57.83
N GLN A 442 50.76 -18.15 -58.69
CA GLN A 442 51.62 -18.95 -59.54
C GLN A 442 52.27 -18.16 -60.67
N GLN A 443 51.55 -17.21 -61.25
CA GLN A 443 52.12 -16.28 -62.25
C GLN A 443 53.17 -15.37 -61.62
N MET A 444 53.00 -14.87 -60.45
CA MET A 444 54.02 -14.10 -59.74
C MET A 444 55.26 -14.95 -59.39
N LEU A 445 55.06 -16.22 -58.99
CA LEU A 445 56.15 -17.09 -58.69
C LEU A 445 56.95 -17.49 -59.97
N ASP A 446 56.25 -17.74 -61.07
CA ASP A 446 56.90 -18.03 -62.40
C ASP A 446 57.59 -16.78 -62.96
N GLU A 447 57.15 -15.59 -62.72
CA GLU A 447 57.84 -14.35 -63.06
C GLU A 447 59.11 -14.13 -62.22
N MET A 448 59.08 -14.47 -60.94
CA MET A 448 60.25 -14.34 -60.06
C MET A 448 61.32 -15.41 -60.30
N LEU A 449 61.01 -16.52 -60.97
CA LEU A 449 61.94 -17.63 -61.24
C LEU A 449 62.47 -17.68 -62.69
N LYS A 450 62.17 -16.66 -63.49
CA LYS A 450 62.85 -16.52 -64.82
C LYS A 450 64.25 -16.02 -64.64
N PRO A 451 65.26 -16.73 -65.27
CA PRO A 451 66.68 -16.43 -65.13
C PRO A 451 67.10 -15.08 -65.77
#